data_b02a6f7d06861e95544a82bcdae7ca64
#
_entry.id   b02a6f7d06861e95544a82bcdae7ca64
#
_cell.length_a   1.000
_cell.length_b   1.000
_cell.length_c   1.000
_cell.angle_alpha   90.00
_cell.angle_beta   90.00
_cell.angle_gamma   90.00
#
_symmetry.space_group_name_H-M   'P 1'
#
loop_
_entity.id
_entity.type
_entity.pdbx_description
1 polymer ?
#
loop_
_entity_poly.entity_id
_entity_poly.type
_entity_poly.pdbx_seq_one_letter_code
_entity_poly.pdbx_strand_id
1 'polypeptide(L)'
;AWVVADEVYRGAELEGHLTASFWGRYPKVMVTGGLSKAYGLPGLRVGWIVAPPEMVDLLWSHHDYTTIAPSLLSDQLARIALGPQTSQRLLTRTRLVLNENLAVVTRWVGRQEGLVRWIPPQAGAIALMQYTPAINSTELATRLRKKHDVLIVPGDHFHMDGYVRIGYGGDPLQLDEALQRTGECLRAI
;
A
#
# COMPACT_ATOMS: atom_id res chain seq x y z
N ALA A 1 18.72 -8.81 19.48
CA ALA A 1 17.73 -7.81 19.04
C ALA A 1 16.40 -8.48 18.71
N TRP A 2 15.29 -7.74 18.78
CA TRP A 2 13.99 -8.16 18.27
C TRP A 2 13.84 -7.75 16.81
N VAL A 3 13.15 -8.57 16.03
CA VAL A 3 12.74 -8.25 14.66
C VAL A 3 11.24 -8.01 14.66
N VAL A 4 10.80 -6.87 14.13
CA VAL A 4 9.40 -6.58 13.85
C VAL A 4 9.21 -6.63 12.33
N ALA A 5 8.49 -7.63 11.84
CA ALA A 5 8.22 -7.81 10.42
C ALA A 5 6.81 -7.31 10.10
N ASP A 6 6.72 -6.23 9.34
CA ASP A 6 5.43 -5.71 8.85
C ASP A 6 5.03 -6.46 7.57
N GLU A 7 4.11 -7.41 7.71
CA GLU A 7 3.61 -8.26 6.62
C GLU A 7 2.21 -7.85 6.14
N VAL A 8 1.76 -6.61 6.35
CA VAL A 8 0.41 -6.16 5.96
C VAL A 8 0.14 -6.27 4.46
N TYR A 9 1.18 -6.29 3.63
CA TYR A 9 1.08 -6.48 2.18
C TYR A 9 1.23 -7.93 1.72
N ARG A 10 1.54 -8.87 2.61
CA ARG A 10 1.60 -10.29 2.27
C ARG A 10 0.24 -10.79 1.79
N GLY A 11 0.21 -11.33 0.58
CA GLY A 11 -1.01 -11.68 -0.16
C GLY A 11 -1.38 -10.70 -1.28
N ALA A 12 -0.71 -9.54 -1.36
CA ALA A 12 -0.86 -8.57 -2.43
C ALA A 12 0.26 -8.65 -3.49
N GLU A 13 0.98 -9.76 -3.54
CA GLU A 13 1.96 -10.05 -4.59
C GLU A 13 1.27 -10.21 -5.93
N LEU A 14 1.79 -9.53 -6.96
CA LEU A 14 1.14 -9.43 -8.28
C LEU A 14 1.23 -10.72 -9.08
N GLU A 15 2.34 -11.46 -8.94
CA GLU A 15 2.59 -12.75 -9.60
C GLU A 15 1.89 -13.95 -8.94
N GLY A 16 1.31 -13.76 -7.76
CA GLY A 16 0.43 -14.76 -7.15
C GLY A 16 1.06 -15.75 -6.18
N HIS A 17 2.36 -15.75 -5.99
CA HIS A 17 3.01 -16.53 -4.94
C HIS A 17 3.18 -15.70 -3.67
N LEU A 18 2.89 -16.30 -2.52
CA LEU A 18 3.03 -15.63 -1.24
C LEU A 18 4.50 -15.48 -0.85
N THR A 19 4.89 -14.27 -0.48
CA THR A 19 6.18 -14.02 0.18
C THR A 19 6.24 -14.83 1.49
N ALA A 20 7.37 -15.46 1.73
CA ALA A 20 7.56 -16.24 2.94
C ALA A 20 7.55 -15.34 4.18
N SER A 21 6.80 -15.74 5.21
CA SER A 21 6.77 -15.03 6.49
C SER A 21 8.10 -15.12 7.23
N PHE A 22 8.40 -14.10 8.03
CA PHE A 22 9.48 -14.16 9.01
C PHE A 22 9.13 -15.01 10.24
N TRP A 23 7.84 -15.30 10.47
CA TRP A 23 7.42 -16.14 11.57
C TRP A 23 8.08 -17.52 11.50
N GLY A 24 8.66 -17.95 12.63
CA GLY A 24 9.38 -19.24 12.72
C GLY A 24 10.80 -19.24 12.19
N ARG A 25 11.31 -18.12 11.62
CA ARG A 25 12.69 -18.02 11.10
C ARG A 25 13.70 -17.54 12.15
N TYR A 26 13.22 -16.90 13.20
CA TYR A 26 14.03 -16.36 14.28
C TYR A 26 13.23 -16.38 15.59
N PRO A 27 13.86 -16.72 16.74
CA PRO A 27 13.12 -16.82 18.01
C PRO A 27 12.50 -15.51 18.51
N LYS A 28 13.16 -14.37 18.23
CA LYS A 28 12.73 -13.05 18.66
C LYS A 28 12.13 -12.26 17.51
N VAL A 29 11.02 -12.76 16.95
CA VAL A 29 10.30 -12.11 15.87
C VAL A 29 8.85 -11.83 16.26
N MET A 30 8.37 -10.66 15.90
CA MET A 30 6.95 -10.29 15.89
C MET A 30 6.55 -9.99 14.46
N VAL A 31 5.41 -10.49 14.03
CA VAL A 31 4.87 -10.26 12.69
C VAL A 31 3.56 -9.50 12.80
N THR A 32 3.45 -8.38 12.10
CA THR A 32 2.20 -7.63 12.02
C THR A 32 1.46 -7.98 10.73
N GLY A 33 0.13 -8.06 10.81
CA GLY A 33 -0.74 -8.28 9.68
C GLY A 33 -2.06 -7.56 9.84
N GLY A 34 -2.87 -7.54 8.79
CA GLY A 34 -4.16 -6.86 8.89
C GLY A 34 -4.99 -6.98 7.62
N LEU A 35 -6.25 -6.58 7.73
CA LEU A 35 -7.23 -6.64 6.64
C LEU A 35 -7.20 -5.42 5.71
N SER A 36 -6.45 -4.38 6.06
CA SER A 36 -6.51 -3.08 5.38
C SER A 36 -5.86 -3.06 4.00
N LYS A 37 -4.83 -3.89 3.75
CA LYS A 37 -4.00 -3.83 2.54
C LYS A 37 -4.31 -4.98 1.60
N ALA A 38 -3.69 -6.14 1.78
CA ALA A 38 -3.85 -7.29 0.88
C ALA A 38 -5.31 -7.74 0.72
N TYR A 39 -6.10 -7.68 1.78
CA TYR A 39 -7.52 -8.04 1.75
C TYR A 39 -8.44 -6.93 1.20
N GLY A 40 -7.97 -5.68 1.11
CA GLY A 40 -8.77 -4.56 0.62
C GLY A 40 -9.95 -4.20 1.52
N LEU A 41 -9.84 -4.39 2.83
CA LEU A 41 -10.89 -4.12 3.83
C LEU A 41 -10.44 -3.09 4.90
N PRO A 42 -9.96 -1.90 4.49
CA PRO A 42 -9.42 -0.92 5.43
C PRO A 42 -10.47 -0.37 6.41
N GLY A 43 -11.75 -0.38 6.03
CA GLY A 43 -12.86 0.11 6.86
C GLY A 43 -13.13 -0.74 8.09
N LEU A 44 -12.70 -1.99 8.13
CA LEU A 44 -12.90 -2.87 9.30
C LEU A 44 -11.99 -2.50 10.48
N ARG A 45 -10.88 -1.83 10.27
CA ARG A 45 -9.91 -1.44 11.30
C ARG A 45 -9.41 -2.63 12.14
N VAL A 46 -9.17 -3.78 11.51
CA VAL A 46 -8.69 -5.01 12.16
C VAL A 46 -7.29 -5.36 11.68
N GLY A 47 -6.41 -5.61 12.63
CA GLY A 47 -5.07 -6.14 12.45
C GLY A 47 -4.70 -7.09 13.58
N TRP A 48 -3.55 -7.70 13.47
CA TRP A 48 -3.03 -8.65 14.47
C TRP A 48 -1.51 -8.56 14.57
N ILE A 49 -1.01 -9.02 15.71
CA ILE A 49 0.42 -9.28 15.92
C ILE A 49 0.56 -10.75 16.27
N VAL A 50 1.43 -11.45 15.55
CA VAL A 50 1.88 -12.80 15.92
C VAL A 50 3.21 -12.65 16.64
N ALA A 51 3.28 -13.15 17.85
CA ALA A 51 4.45 -12.99 18.72
C ALA A 51 4.69 -14.26 19.56
N PRO A 52 5.91 -14.47 20.10
CA PRO A 52 6.16 -15.51 21.10
C PRO A 52 5.28 -15.30 22.35
N PRO A 53 4.88 -16.38 23.06
CA PRO A 53 3.95 -16.31 24.18
C PRO A 53 4.33 -15.27 25.25
N GLU A 54 5.61 -15.18 25.59
CA GLU A 54 6.14 -14.23 26.57
C GLU A 54 5.96 -12.75 26.18
N MET A 55 5.75 -12.46 24.90
CA MET A 55 5.48 -11.10 24.40
C MET A 55 3.99 -10.79 24.32
N VAL A 56 3.13 -11.81 24.25
CA VAL A 56 1.67 -11.59 24.09
C VAL A 56 1.10 -10.83 25.28
N ASP A 57 1.42 -11.23 26.50
CA ASP A 57 0.93 -10.58 27.72
C ASP A 57 1.40 -9.13 27.81
N LEU A 58 2.67 -8.87 27.43
CA LEU A 58 3.21 -7.52 27.40
C LEU A 58 2.50 -6.65 26.35
N LEU A 59 2.31 -7.16 25.14
CA LEU A 59 1.60 -6.44 24.08
C LEU A 59 0.14 -6.18 24.48
N TRP A 60 -0.53 -7.16 25.08
CA TRP A 60 -1.89 -7.03 25.58
C TRP A 60 -2.02 -5.94 26.65
N SER A 61 -1.10 -5.91 27.61
CA SER A 61 -1.10 -4.91 28.69
C SER A 61 -1.01 -3.47 28.17
N HIS A 62 -0.35 -3.24 27.02
CA HIS A 62 -0.31 -1.93 26.37
C HIS A 62 -1.56 -1.68 25.51
N HIS A 63 -2.14 -2.71 24.92
CA HIS A 63 -3.30 -2.59 24.05
C HIS A 63 -4.54 -2.07 24.78
N ASP A 64 -4.71 -2.44 26.03
CA ASP A 64 -5.81 -1.98 26.91
C ASP A 64 -5.84 -0.44 27.06
N TYR A 65 -4.70 0.23 26.97
CA TYR A 65 -4.59 1.69 27.03
C TYR A 65 -4.79 2.39 25.66
N THR A 66 -5.02 1.65 24.60
CA THR A 66 -5.21 2.21 23.26
C THR A 66 -6.62 1.94 22.72
N THR A 67 -6.91 0.72 22.32
CA THR A 67 -8.14 0.37 21.60
C THR A 67 -9.01 -0.62 22.38
N ILE A 68 -8.46 -1.34 23.36
CA ILE A 68 -9.08 -2.41 24.16
C ILE A 68 -9.44 -3.62 23.27
N ALA A 69 -10.34 -3.45 22.32
CA ALA A 69 -10.75 -4.48 21.36
C ALA A 69 -11.28 -3.84 20.05
N PRO A 70 -11.24 -4.55 18.92
CA PRO A 70 -11.98 -4.17 17.73
C PRO A 70 -13.48 -4.13 18.01
N SER A 71 -14.25 -3.38 17.19
CA SER A 71 -15.70 -3.45 17.32
C SER A 71 -16.21 -4.86 17.02
N LEU A 72 -17.28 -5.29 17.70
CA LEU A 72 -17.86 -6.61 17.52
C LEU A 72 -18.24 -6.89 16.04
N LEU A 73 -18.78 -5.89 15.33
CA LEU A 73 -19.13 -6.02 13.91
C LEU A 73 -17.88 -6.25 13.05
N SER A 74 -16.81 -5.49 13.32
CA SER A 74 -15.54 -5.65 12.59
C SER A 74 -14.93 -7.02 12.85
N ASP A 75 -14.97 -7.51 14.08
CA ASP A 75 -14.47 -8.84 14.45
C ASP A 75 -15.25 -9.95 13.72
N GLN A 76 -16.59 -9.91 13.72
CA GLN A 76 -17.41 -10.88 12.99
C GLN A 76 -17.12 -10.87 11.48
N LEU A 77 -16.99 -9.68 10.88
CA LEU A 77 -16.65 -9.57 9.46
C LEU A 77 -15.20 -10.04 9.18
N ALA A 78 -14.27 -9.78 10.09
CA ALA A 78 -12.90 -10.27 10.00
C ALA A 78 -12.85 -11.81 10.02
N ARG A 79 -13.64 -12.45 10.88
CA ARG A 79 -13.77 -13.91 10.94
C ARG A 79 -14.27 -14.49 9.62
N ILE A 80 -15.23 -13.84 8.97
CA ILE A 80 -15.74 -14.25 7.65
C ILE A 80 -14.65 -14.03 6.59
N ALA A 81 -13.98 -12.88 6.60
CA ALA A 81 -12.94 -12.52 5.63
C ALA A 81 -11.72 -13.45 5.68
N LEU A 82 -11.36 -13.92 6.87
CA LEU A 82 -10.22 -14.82 7.11
C LEU A 82 -10.58 -16.30 6.88
N GLY A 83 -11.85 -16.63 6.68
CA GLY A 83 -12.25 -17.98 6.29
C GLY A 83 -11.55 -18.39 4.97
N PRO A 84 -11.10 -19.66 4.81
CA PRO A 84 -10.20 -20.07 3.72
C PRO A 84 -10.70 -19.69 2.32
N GLN A 85 -11.96 -19.94 2.02
CA GLN A 85 -12.56 -19.64 0.71
C GLN A 85 -12.71 -18.13 0.48
N THR A 86 -13.17 -17.38 1.50
CA THR A 86 -13.36 -15.93 1.41
C THR A 86 -12.02 -15.21 1.31
N SER A 87 -11.04 -15.62 2.12
CA SER A 87 -9.69 -15.09 2.08
C SER A 87 -9.07 -15.22 0.69
N GLN A 88 -9.11 -16.42 0.11
CA GLN A 88 -8.59 -16.66 -1.24
C GLN A 88 -9.30 -15.77 -2.27
N ARG A 89 -10.64 -15.65 -2.19
CA ARG A 89 -11.43 -14.81 -3.11
C ARG A 89 -11.09 -13.33 -2.99
N LEU A 90 -10.87 -12.82 -1.76
CA LEU A 90 -10.50 -11.43 -1.51
C LEU A 90 -9.10 -11.13 -2.04
N LEU A 91 -8.13 -11.98 -1.78
CA LEU A 91 -6.75 -11.81 -2.27
C LEU A 91 -6.70 -11.89 -3.80
N THR A 92 -7.45 -12.81 -4.42
CA THR A 92 -7.54 -12.89 -5.89
C THR A 92 -8.16 -11.62 -6.48
N ARG A 93 -9.26 -11.11 -5.90
CA ARG A 93 -9.87 -9.84 -6.33
C ARG A 93 -8.87 -8.68 -6.25
N THR A 94 -8.18 -8.54 -5.13
CA THR A 94 -7.19 -7.47 -4.95
C THR A 94 -6.09 -7.57 -6.02
N ARG A 95 -5.57 -8.76 -6.26
CA ARG A 95 -4.53 -8.98 -7.28
C ARG A 95 -5.01 -8.64 -8.70
N LEU A 96 -6.24 -8.99 -9.06
CA LEU A 96 -6.81 -8.64 -10.37
C LEU A 96 -6.88 -7.12 -10.56
N VAL A 97 -7.43 -6.40 -9.59
CA VAL A 97 -7.50 -4.93 -9.63
C VAL A 97 -6.10 -4.31 -9.72
N LEU A 98 -5.14 -4.80 -8.92
CA LEU A 98 -3.79 -4.26 -8.93
C LEU A 98 -3.08 -4.50 -10.26
N ASN A 99 -3.22 -5.68 -10.87
CA ASN A 99 -2.59 -5.97 -12.17
C ASN A 99 -3.21 -5.14 -13.31
N GLU A 100 -4.52 -4.95 -13.32
CA GLU A 100 -5.20 -4.08 -14.27
C GLU A 100 -4.68 -2.65 -14.18
N ASN A 101 -4.64 -2.11 -12.98
CA ASN A 101 -4.20 -0.74 -12.73
C ASN A 101 -2.69 -0.56 -12.97
N LEU A 102 -1.87 -1.57 -12.64
CA LEU A 102 -0.44 -1.55 -12.95
C LEU A 102 -0.19 -1.44 -14.46
N ALA A 103 -1.01 -2.12 -15.27
CA ALA A 103 -0.93 -2.00 -16.71
C ALA A 103 -1.28 -0.58 -17.21
N VAL A 104 -2.25 0.11 -16.56
CA VAL A 104 -2.56 1.52 -16.85
C VAL A 104 -1.35 2.40 -16.55
N VAL A 105 -0.77 2.28 -15.35
CA VAL A 105 0.42 3.05 -14.95
C VAL A 105 1.59 2.80 -15.87
N THR A 106 1.87 1.53 -16.20
CA THR A 106 2.98 1.14 -17.07
C THR A 106 2.87 1.78 -18.47
N ARG A 107 1.68 1.74 -19.07
CA ARG A 107 1.42 2.39 -20.34
C ARG A 107 1.60 3.90 -20.27
N TRP A 108 1.14 4.51 -19.18
CA TRP A 108 1.29 5.94 -18.99
C TRP A 108 2.76 6.35 -18.85
N VAL A 109 3.54 5.67 -18.01
CA VAL A 109 4.99 5.93 -17.86
C VAL A 109 5.71 5.80 -19.20
N GLY A 110 5.40 4.78 -20.00
CA GLY A 110 5.99 4.57 -21.32
C GLY A 110 5.74 5.73 -22.32
N ARG A 111 4.69 6.53 -22.10
CA ARG A 111 4.35 7.70 -22.92
C ARG A 111 4.97 9.00 -22.46
N GLN A 112 5.65 9.01 -21.29
CA GLN A 112 6.19 10.25 -20.72
C GLN A 112 7.57 10.66 -21.27
N GLU A 113 8.13 9.96 -22.26
CA GLU A 113 9.37 10.33 -22.98
C GLU A 113 10.54 10.69 -22.05
N GLY A 114 10.67 10.00 -20.93
CA GLY A 114 11.73 10.22 -19.94
C GLY A 114 11.43 11.27 -18.86
N LEU A 115 10.27 11.95 -18.92
CA LEU A 115 9.83 12.85 -17.82
C LEU A 115 9.58 12.11 -16.51
N VAL A 116 9.23 10.81 -16.60
CA VAL A 116 9.00 9.94 -15.44
C VAL A 116 9.75 8.63 -15.64
N ARG A 117 10.36 8.16 -14.54
CA ARG A 117 11.00 6.84 -14.45
C ARG A 117 10.53 6.12 -13.21
N TRP A 118 10.49 4.79 -13.25
CA TRP A 118 10.12 3.98 -12.10
C TRP A 118 10.68 2.57 -12.18
N ILE A 119 10.65 1.89 -11.04
CA ILE A 119 10.79 0.44 -10.95
C ILE A 119 9.38 -0.09 -10.67
N PRO A 120 8.80 -0.91 -11.56
CA PRO A 120 7.46 -1.45 -11.34
C PRO A 120 7.39 -2.22 -10.01
N PRO A 121 6.38 -2.00 -9.18
CA PRO A 121 6.22 -2.75 -7.94
C PRO A 121 5.86 -4.21 -8.22
N GLN A 122 6.33 -5.11 -7.36
CA GLN A 122 6.02 -6.54 -7.40
C GLN A 122 4.85 -6.91 -6.49
N ALA A 123 4.45 -6.00 -5.59
CA ALA A 123 3.36 -6.20 -4.64
C ALA A 123 2.72 -4.87 -4.23
N GLY A 124 1.48 -4.94 -3.76
CA GLY A 124 0.74 -3.81 -3.20
C GLY A 124 0.23 -2.82 -4.23
N ALA A 125 -0.32 -1.72 -3.74
CA ALA A 125 -1.03 -0.69 -4.51
C ALA A 125 -0.28 0.65 -4.56
N ILE A 126 1.01 0.66 -4.29
CA ILE A 126 1.82 1.87 -4.17
C ILE A 126 3.02 1.77 -5.10
N ALA A 127 3.29 2.86 -5.83
CA ALA A 127 4.48 3.01 -6.67
C ALA A 127 5.23 4.30 -6.30
N LEU A 128 6.55 4.23 -6.35
CA LEU A 128 7.44 5.37 -6.25
C LEU A 128 7.95 5.71 -7.66
N MET A 129 7.82 6.97 -8.06
CA MET A 129 8.19 7.46 -9.38
C MET A 129 9.18 8.60 -9.27
N GLN A 130 10.25 8.57 -10.04
CA GLN A 130 11.15 9.68 -10.23
C GLN A 130 10.63 10.56 -11.37
N TYR A 131 10.63 11.87 -11.18
CA TYR A 131 10.34 12.83 -12.24
C TYR A 131 11.59 13.68 -12.55
N THR A 132 11.69 14.22 -13.76
CA THR A 132 12.88 14.96 -14.23
C THR A 132 12.77 16.49 -14.15
N PRO A 133 11.60 17.15 -14.21
CA PRO A 133 11.51 18.59 -14.09
C PRO A 133 12.12 19.14 -12.78
N ALA A 134 12.78 20.31 -12.87
CA ALA A 134 13.49 20.93 -11.74
C ALA A 134 12.50 21.66 -10.81
N ILE A 135 11.69 20.91 -10.10
CA ILE A 135 10.75 21.41 -9.09
C ILE A 135 10.84 20.52 -7.85
N ASN A 136 10.70 21.10 -6.66
CA ASN A 136 10.63 20.33 -5.42
C ASN A 136 9.35 19.49 -5.36
N SER A 137 9.40 18.28 -4.80
CA SER A 137 8.28 17.33 -4.79
C SER A 137 7.07 17.81 -3.99
N THR A 138 7.25 18.57 -2.91
CA THR A 138 6.15 19.23 -2.18
C THR A 138 5.50 20.32 -3.01
N GLU A 139 6.28 21.10 -3.74
CA GLU A 139 5.74 22.12 -4.65
C GLU A 139 4.94 21.48 -5.79
N LEU A 140 5.47 20.41 -6.41
CA LEU A 140 4.77 19.64 -7.44
C LEU A 140 3.46 19.06 -6.91
N ALA A 141 3.47 18.42 -5.75
CA ALA A 141 2.26 17.86 -5.14
C ALA A 141 1.23 18.95 -4.81
N THR A 142 1.69 20.13 -4.37
CA THR A 142 0.82 21.29 -4.11
C THR A 142 0.20 21.83 -5.40
N ARG A 143 0.98 21.92 -6.48
CA ARG A 143 0.51 22.36 -7.80
C ARG A 143 -0.53 21.40 -8.37
N LEU A 144 -0.25 20.08 -8.31
CA LEU A 144 -1.17 19.03 -8.75
C LEU A 144 -2.49 19.11 -7.99
N ARG A 145 -2.43 19.21 -6.66
CA ARG A 145 -3.64 19.32 -5.83
C ARG A 145 -4.47 20.56 -6.13
N LYS A 146 -3.83 21.75 -6.26
CA LYS A 146 -4.53 23.02 -6.39
C LYS A 146 -5.05 23.31 -7.80
N LYS A 147 -4.35 22.82 -8.84
CA LYS A 147 -4.65 23.19 -10.24
C LYS A 147 -5.17 22.04 -11.08
N HIS A 148 -4.94 20.80 -10.63
CA HIS A 148 -5.28 19.61 -11.41
C HIS A 148 -6.15 18.61 -10.65
N ASP A 149 -6.53 18.90 -9.38
CA ASP A 149 -7.33 18.02 -8.51
C ASP A 149 -6.72 16.60 -8.34
N VAL A 150 -5.40 16.53 -8.33
CA VAL A 150 -4.67 15.26 -8.15
C VAL A 150 -3.93 15.28 -6.82
N LEU A 151 -4.16 14.27 -6.00
CA LEU A 151 -3.48 14.07 -4.72
C LEU A 151 -2.42 12.97 -4.82
N ILE A 152 -1.17 13.35 -4.63
CA ILE A 152 -0.02 12.45 -4.54
C ILE A 152 0.80 12.77 -3.29
N VAL A 153 1.68 11.86 -2.90
CA VAL A 153 2.57 12.09 -1.75
C VAL A 153 3.95 12.51 -2.27
N PRO A 154 4.47 13.67 -1.84
CA PRO A 154 5.78 14.14 -2.25
C PRO A 154 6.90 13.28 -1.63
N GLY A 155 7.97 13.07 -2.40
CA GLY A 155 9.09 12.23 -1.98
C GLY A 155 9.99 12.86 -0.90
N ASP A 156 10.06 14.19 -0.83
CA ASP A 156 10.83 14.88 0.21
C ASP A 156 10.35 14.57 1.64
N HIS A 157 9.08 14.19 1.82
CA HIS A 157 8.58 13.65 3.09
C HIS A 157 9.25 12.32 3.50
N PHE A 158 9.96 11.68 2.59
CA PHE A 158 10.77 10.48 2.79
C PHE A 158 12.26 10.72 2.53
N HIS A 159 12.72 11.98 2.53
CA HIS A 159 14.07 12.38 2.15
C HIS A 159 14.46 11.98 0.72
N MET A 160 13.48 11.93 -0.19
CA MET A 160 13.62 11.53 -1.59
C MET A 160 13.01 12.61 -2.50
N ASP A 161 13.53 13.84 -2.46
CA ASP A 161 13.10 14.87 -3.41
C ASP A 161 13.41 14.46 -4.86
N GLY A 162 12.63 14.93 -5.83
CA GLY A 162 12.64 14.42 -7.19
C GLY A 162 11.83 13.14 -7.40
N TYR A 163 11.19 12.63 -6.33
CA TYR A 163 10.28 11.48 -6.38
C TYR A 163 8.87 11.86 -5.91
N VAL A 164 7.90 11.07 -6.36
CA VAL A 164 6.52 11.11 -5.86
C VAL A 164 6.02 9.70 -5.62
N ARG A 165 5.20 9.52 -4.58
CA ARG A 165 4.53 8.26 -4.28
C ARG A 165 3.08 8.35 -4.72
N ILE A 166 2.66 7.42 -5.57
CA ILE A 166 1.26 7.30 -6.01
C ILE A 166 0.61 6.02 -5.47
N GLY A 167 -0.69 6.08 -5.24
CA GLY A 167 -1.53 4.90 -5.03
C GLY A 167 -2.26 4.55 -6.33
N TYR A 168 -2.25 3.27 -6.70
CA TYR A 168 -2.92 2.81 -7.93
C TYR A 168 -3.95 1.70 -7.68
N GLY A 169 -4.41 1.54 -6.44
CA GLY A 169 -5.39 0.51 -6.06
C GLY A 169 -6.86 0.93 -6.18
N GLY A 170 -7.15 2.11 -6.75
CA GLY A 170 -8.49 2.67 -6.88
C GLY A 170 -9.18 2.31 -8.20
N ASP A 171 -10.19 3.10 -8.55
CA ASP A 171 -10.90 2.99 -9.83
C ASP A 171 -9.98 3.26 -11.02
N PRO A 172 -9.93 2.40 -12.06
CA PRO A 172 -9.01 2.52 -13.16
C PRO A 172 -9.25 3.76 -14.05
N LEU A 173 -10.49 4.25 -14.16
CA LEU A 173 -10.79 5.45 -14.95
C LEU A 173 -10.30 6.70 -14.24
N GLN A 174 -10.52 6.79 -12.93
CA GLN A 174 -10.00 7.88 -12.11
C GLN A 174 -8.46 7.88 -12.08
N LEU A 175 -7.86 6.69 -12.04
CA LEU A 175 -6.40 6.54 -12.10
C LEU A 175 -5.85 7.06 -13.43
N ASP A 176 -6.41 6.66 -14.56
CA ASP A 176 -5.97 7.11 -15.89
C ASP A 176 -6.10 8.63 -16.03
N GLU A 177 -7.22 9.21 -15.62
CA GLU A 177 -7.45 10.65 -15.62
C GLU A 177 -6.44 11.41 -14.75
N ALA A 178 -6.19 10.94 -13.52
CA ALA A 178 -5.20 11.56 -12.62
C ALA A 178 -3.78 11.48 -13.20
N LEU A 179 -3.41 10.39 -13.83
CA LEU A 179 -2.13 10.23 -14.51
C LEU A 179 -1.99 11.17 -15.71
N GLN A 180 -3.03 11.35 -16.52
CA GLN A 180 -3.03 12.32 -17.64
C GLN A 180 -2.80 13.73 -17.13
N ARG A 181 -3.57 14.20 -16.14
CA ARG A 181 -3.41 15.51 -15.49
C ARG A 181 -2.01 15.68 -14.89
N THR A 182 -1.45 14.63 -14.31
CA THR A 182 -0.06 14.64 -13.80
C THR A 182 0.94 14.86 -14.92
N GLY A 183 0.79 14.17 -16.05
CA GLY A 183 1.66 14.35 -17.21
C GLY A 183 1.56 15.75 -17.83
N GLU A 184 0.37 16.32 -17.89
CA GLU A 184 0.17 17.73 -18.35
C GLU A 184 0.90 18.71 -17.44
N CYS A 185 0.76 18.54 -16.12
CA CYS A 185 1.45 19.37 -15.14
C CYS A 185 2.98 19.29 -15.28
N LEU A 186 3.53 18.08 -15.46
CA LEU A 186 4.98 17.87 -15.61
C LEU A 186 5.53 18.49 -16.90
N ARG A 187 4.78 18.46 -17.99
CA ARG A 187 5.18 19.08 -19.27
C ARG A 187 5.09 20.60 -19.27
N ALA A 188 4.34 21.18 -18.32
CA ALA A 188 4.17 22.64 -18.18
C ALA A 188 5.19 23.29 -17.24
N ILE A 189 6.14 22.51 -16.71
CA ILE A 189 7.24 22.96 -15.86
C ILE A 189 8.50 23.14 -16.70
#